data_23183596af4a28b429636b4264d4a894
#
_entry.id   23183596af4a28b429636b4264d4a894
#
_cell.length_a   1.000
_cell.length_b   1.000
_cell.length_c   1.000
_cell.angle_alpha   90.00
_cell.angle_beta   90.00
_cell.angle_gamma   90.00
#
_symmetry.space_group_name_H-M   'P 1'
#
loop_
_entity.id
_entity.type
_entity.pdbx_description
1 polymer ?
#
loop_
_entity_poly.entity_id
_entity_poly.type
_entity_poly.pdbx_seq_one_letter_code
_entity_poly.pdbx_strand_id
1 'polypeptide(L)'
;MLSLTATLCIVGVGLVIVVGGILGFRLHAFLALVLAAIVVSLLTPNSTVEWYQLGKQQIPVLSQQEGTATLDLKSSPSHQIGQQFLLAKQVDATGNVETVATATLSGFDDNEHAIVDIMPVEGSTGVEWDKSIVVTPQAREDATAFANQTVGNLVAGGFGATCTGIGILIALAAIIGKCLLDSGAAEKIVRWMLSIVGEKNAPLSFIFSGFALSTPVFFDTVFYLMIPIGKAMRLRTGKNYLLYIMTIVMGGTMAHSLVPPTPGPLFVAEELGVDVGVMILAGGLVGLSCAMVGFLYSIILCRFADIPLRESPEMSLDELQQIANREDSELPSIWMSLMPIILPVLLITGATVMNTMLKGVPQAEISPVMKAVDQFFVLFGNKNIAMAISATLAIIMLVRQKKSDLSDLANSLQAALASGGVIILITAAGGAFGKSLQQTGIANLFGDVAGASTTMILVIAFVVTSLVRLAQGSATVSMITGVGVMASFAAGVDLGFHPVYLALAIGCGSKMFLWMNDSGFWVIGKMSGMTEWETLKYVTPMTSLMGAFGLLVTIVAANLLPLV
;
A
#
# COMPACT_ATOMS: atom_id res chain seq x y z
N MET A 1 15.18 8.15 25.42
CA MET A 1 14.84 7.14 24.37
C MET A 1 15.17 5.75 24.88
N LEU A 2 14.39 4.75 24.48
CA LEU A 2 14.81 3.36 24.66
C LEU A 2 16.21 3.18 24.06
N SER A 3 17.04 2.33 24.64
CA SER A 3 18.33 2.00 24.03
C SER A 3 18.10 1.30 22.68
N LEU A 4 19.04 1.44 21.74
CA LEU A 4 19.01 0.75 20.44
C LEU A 4 18.68 -0.74 20.61
N THR A 5 19.37 -1.40 21.56
CA THR A 5 19.17 -2.82 21.83
C THR A 5 17.76 -3.13 22.32
N ALA A 6 17.20 -2.31 23.25
CA ALA A 6 15.85 -2.53 23.76
C ALA A 6 14.79 -2.34 22.67
N THR A 7 14.90 -1.29 21.86
CA THR A 7 13.97 -1.07 20.73
C THR A 7 14.04 -2.20 19.71
N LEU A 8 15.25 -2.62 19.30
CA LEU A 8 15.43 -3.74 18.38
C LEU A 8 14.90 -5.06 18.94
N CYS A 9 15.04 -5.30 20.25
CA CYS A 9 14.44 -6.46 20.92
C CYS A 9 12.91 -6.42 20.86
N ILE A 10 12.28 -5.28 21.18
CA ILE A 10 10.81 -5.14 21.14
C ILE A 10 10.29 -5.38 19.72
N VAL A 11 10.92 -4.75 18.73
CA VAL A 11 10.56 -4.93 17.31
C VAL A 11 10.78 -6.39 16.88
N GLY A 12 11.91 -6.99 17.27
CA GLY A 12 12.22 -8.39 17.00
C GLY A 12 11.18 -9.35 17.60
N VAL A 13 10.74 -9.12 18.84
CA VAL A 13 9.67 -9.88 19.49
C VAL A 13 8.36 -9.77 18.68
N GLY A 14 7.99 -8.54 18.26
CA GLY A 14 6.81 -8.33 17.41
C GLY A 14 6.88 -9.13 16.12
N LEU A 15 8.01 -9.07 15.40
CA LEU A 15 8.22 -9.83 14.16
C LEU A 15 8.20 -11.34 14.39
N VAL A 16 8.82 -11.83 15.47
CA VAL A 16 8.81 -13.26 15.84
C VAL A 16 7.38 -13.73 16.13
N ILE A 17 6.54 -12.92 16.80
CA ILE A 17 5.13 -13.26 17.04
C ILE A 17 4.37 -13.34 15.71
N VAL A 18 4.55 -12.39 14.80
CA VAL A 18 3.87 -12.43 13.49
C VAL A 18 4.31 -13.65 12.69
N VAL A 19 5.62 -13.81 12.48
CA VAL A 19 6.18 -14.88 11.65
C VAL A 19 5.97 -16.24 12.31
N GLY A 20 6.34 -16.39 13.60
CA GLY A 20 6.20 -17.63 14.36
C GLY A 20 4.74 -18.01 14.59
N GLY A 21 3.86 -17.03 14.82
CA GLY A 21 2.43 -17.23 14.95
C GLY A 21 1.82 -17.84 13.67
N ILE A 22 2.16 -17.28 12.52
CA ILE A 22 1.63 -17.77 11.24
C ILE A 22 2.26 -19.09 10.83
N LEU A 23 3.60 -19.22 10.87
CA LEU A 23 4.31 -20.40 10.41
C LEU A 23 4.33 -21.55 11.42
N GLY A 24 4.61 -21.22 12.70
CA GLY A 24 4.74 -22.24 13.75
C GLY A 24 3.40 -22.73 14.28
N PHE A 25 2.52 -21.79 14.64
CA PHE A 25 1.21 -22.10 15.22
C PHE A 25 0.07 -22.12 14.22
N ARG A 26 0.31 -21.79 12.95
CA ARG A 26 -0.70 -21.69 11.88
C ARG A 26 -1.85 -20.73 12.23
N LEU A 27 -1.56 -19.70 12.98
CA LEU A 27 -2.55 -18.67 13.30
C LEU A 27 -2.97 -17.92 12.04
N HIS A 28 -4.23 -17.51 12.03
CA HIS A 28 -4.70 -16.58 11.01
C HIS A 28 -3.92 -15.24 11.12
N ALA A 29 -3.55 -14.63 9.99
CA ALA A 29 -2.73 -13.41 9.96
C ALA A 29 -3.29 -12.28 10.83
N PHE A 30 -4.62 -12.11 10.84
CA PHE A 30 -5.31 -11.15 11.72
C PHE A 30 -4.93 -11.34 13.20
N LEU A 31 -5.02 -12.58 13.70
CA LEU A 31 -4.72 -12.87 15.11
C LEU A 31 -3.24 -12.66 15.44
N ALA A 32 -2.35 -13.09 14.55
CA ALA A 32 -0.91 -12.91 14.74
C ALA A 32 -0.53 -11.42 14.79
N LEU A 33 -1.09 -10.59 13.91
CA LEU A 33 -0.82 -9.15 13.87
C LEU A 33 -1.40 -8.41 15.08
N VAL A 34 -2.64 -8.73 15.52
CA VAL A 34 -3.24 -8.14 16.72
C VAL A 34 -2.45 -8.53 17.97
N LEU A 35 -2.07 -9.81 18.10
CA LEU A 35 -1.26 -10.28 19.22
C LEU A 35 0.09 -9.56 19.26
N ALA A 36 0.76 -9.43 18.13
CA ALA A 36 2.01 -8.71 18.02
C ALA A 36 1.86 -7.21 18.40
N ALA A 37 0.78 -6.55 17.94
CA ALA A 37 0.47 -5.18 18.31
C ALA A 37 0.30 -5.02 19.82
N ILE A 38 -0.44 -5.92 20.46
CA ILE A 38 -0.66 -5.92 21.92
C ILE A 38 0.67 -6.10 22.64
N VAL A 39 1.48 -7.11 22.28
CA VAL A 39 2.74 -7.39 22.96
C VAL A 39 3.75 -6.26 22.77
N VAL A 40 3.90 -5.71 21.57
CA VAL A 40 4.77 -4.55 21.31
C VAL A 40 4.33 -3.35 22.15
N SER A 41 3.01 -3.05 22.18
CA SER A 41 2.50 -1.94 22.99
C SER A 41 2.70 -2.16 24.50
N LEU A 42 2.57 -3.40 25.00
CA LEU A 42 2.86 -3.75 26.40
C LEU A 42 4.33 -3.57 26.77
N LEU A 43 5.24 -3.87 25.85
CA LEU A 43 6.68 -3.75 26.06
C LEU A 43 7.21 -2.32 25.88
N THR A 44 6.42 -1.44 25.25
CA THR A 44 6.82 -0.04 24.99
C THR A 44 6.43 0.84 26.18
N PRO A 45 7.38 1.53 26.83
CA PRO A 45 7.08 2.44 27.95
C PRO A 45 6.19 3.61 27.52
N ASN A 46 5.27 4.03 28.40
CA ASN A 46 4.38 5.17 28.13
C ASN A 46 5.15 6.46 27.81
N SER A 47 6.29 6.69 28.47
CA SER A 47 7.15 7.83 28.19
C SER A 47 7.72 7.85 26.76
N THR A 48 7.99 6.68 26.19
CA THR A 48 8.41 6.56 24.78
C THR A 48 7.25 6.88 23.84
N VAL A 49 6.05 6.40 24.16
CA VAL A 49 4.82 6.72 23.40
C VAL A 49 4.53 8.22 23.44
N GLU A 50 4.67 8.84 24.62
CA GLU A 50 4.48 10.28 24.82
C GLU A 50 5.47 11.09 23.97
N TRP A 51 6.76 10.74 24.03
CA TRP A 51 7.80 11.39 23.22
C TRP A 51 7.52 11.29 21.71
N TYR A 52 7.12 10.13 21.27
CA TYR A 52 6.73 9.91 19.87
C TYR A 52 5.56 10.81 19.44
N GLN A 53 4.54 10.98 20.28
CA GLN A 53 3.40 11.85 19.98
C GLN A 53 3.81 13.33 19.98
N LEU A 54 4.68 13.75 20.89
CA LEU A 54 5.21 15.11 20.93
C LEU A 54 6.02 15.42 19.66
N GLY A 55 6.85 14.48 19.20
CA GLY A 55 7.62 14.64 17.96
C GLY A 55 6.75 14.88 16.71
N LYS A 56 5.53 14.34 16.69
CA LYS A 56 4.57 14.61 15.60
C LYS A 56 4.00 16.03 15.59
N GLN A 57 3.98 16.67 16.75
CA GLN A 57 3.44 18.01 16.96
C GLN A 57 4.54 19.05 17.21
N GLN A 58 5.79 18.66 16.92
CA GLN A 58 6.95 19.53 17.06
C GLN A 58 6.86 20.74 16.14
N ILE A 59 7.15 21.89 16.70
CA ILE A 59 7.30 23.16 15.96
C ILE A 59 8.77 23.30 15.58
N PRO A 60 9.10 23.48 14.29
CA PRO A 60 10.48 23.64 13.85
C PRO A 60 11.13 24.89 14.43
N VAL A 61 12.37 24.77 14.91
CA VAL A 61 13.21 25.87 15.36
C VAL A 61 14.15 26.26 14.22
N LEU A 62 14.05 27.48 13.73
CA LEU A 62 14.83 28.01 12.60
C LEU A 62 16.19 28.55 13.05
N SER A 63 16.21 29.25 14.19
CA SER A 63 17.42 29.80 14.78
C SER A 63 17.28 29.90 16.29
N GLN A 64 18.42 29.96 16.98
CA GLN A 64 18.48 30.07 18.43
C GLN A 64 19.58 31.06 18.84
N GLN A 65 19.29 31.88 19.85
CA GLN A 65 20.24 32.80 20.49
C GLN A 65 20.05 32.71 22.02
N GLU A 66 20.99 33.27 22.81
CA GLU A 66 20.83 33.30 24.27
C GLU A 66 19.51 33.97 24.66
N GLY A 67 18.60 33.22 25.25
CA GLY A 67 17.31 33.71 25.75
C GLY A 67 16.19 33.83 24.71
N THR A 68 16.46 33.62 23.42
CA THR A 68 15.44 33.74 22.35
C THR A 68 15.57 32.63 21.31
N ALA A 69 14.47 32.30 20.61
CA ALA A 69 14.49 31.43 19.44
C ALA A 69 13.51 31.92 18.38
N THR A 70 13.77 31.53 17.14
CA THR A 70 12.85 31.78 16.02
C THR A 70 12.19 30.47 15.62
N LEU A 71 10.86 30.45 15.58
CA LEU A 71 10.03 29.28 15.29
C LEU A 71 9.31 29.44 13.94
N ASP A 72 9.17 28.34 13.20
CA ASP A 72 8.33 28.29 12.01
C ASP A 72 6.88 27.94 12.39
N LEU A 73 6.01 28.95 12.45
CA LEU A 73 4.58 28.81 12.75
C LEU A 73 3.69 28.84 11.51
N LYS A 74 4.24 28.72 10.29
CA LYS A 74 3.53 28.87 9.01
C LYS A 74 2.28 27.97 8.87
N SER A 75 2.13 26.97 9.69
CA SER A 75 0.98 26.05 9.67
C SER A 75 -0.23 26.50 10.50
N SER A 76 -0.19 27.64 11.19
CA SER A 76 -1.28 28.08 12.08
C SER A 76 -1.42 29.61 12.14
N PRO A 77 -2.37 30.21 11.39
CA PRO A 77 -2.48 31.67 11.21
C PRO A 77 -3.07 32.45 12.40
N SER A 78 -3.24 31.85 13.59
CA SER A 78 -3.94 32.45 14.72
C SER A 78 -3.08 32.67 15.97
N HIS A 79 -1.75 32.72 15.84
CA HIS A 79 -0.87 32.92 16.98
C HIS A 79 -0.85 34.41 17.41
N GLN A 80 -1.05 34.65 18.72
CA GLN A 80 -1.06 35.98 19.32
C GLN A 80 0.17 36.23 20.18
N ILE A 81 0.70 37.44 20.20
CA ILE A 81 1.77 37.86 21.10
C ILE A 81 1.35 37.51 22.55
N GLY A 82 2.26 36.91 23.31
CA GLY A 82 1.99 36.37 24.65
C GLY A 82 1.59 34.91 24.68
N GLN A 83 1.42 34.24 23.52
CA GLN A 83 1.16 32.81 23.47
C GLN A 83 2.36 32.02 24.01
N GLN A 84 2.08 30.99 24.80
CA GLN A 84 3.10 30.14 25.41
C GLN A 84 3.34 28.87 24.61
N PHE A 85 4.59 28.46 24.58
CA PHE A 85 5.09 27.18 24.08
C PHE A 85 5.93 26.53 25.18
N LEU A 86 6.08 25.21 25.09
CA LEU A 86 6.87 24.43 26.02
C LEU A 86 8.07 23.81 25.30
N LEU A 87 9.23 23.88 25.91
CA LEU A 87 10.39 23.10 25.50
C LEU A 87 10.39 21.81 26.32
N ALA A 88 10.12 20.72 25.66
CA ALA A 88 10.13 19.39 26.23
C ALA A 88 11.44 18.68 25.90
N LYS A 89 12.03 18.00 26.87
CA LYS A 89 13.27 17.21 26.75
C LYS A 89 13.08 15.84 27.37
N GLN A 90 13.73 14.85 26.81
CA GLN A 90 13.79 13.51 27.38
C GLN A 90 14.98 13.42 28.34
N VAL A 91 14.73 13.16 29.63
CA VAL A 91 15.71 13.36 30.73
C VAL A 91 16.55 12.12 31.01
N ASP A 92 16.02 10.92 30.80
CA ASP A 92 16.69 9.67 31.18
C ASP A 92 16.53 8.55 30.15
N ALA A 93 17.22 7.44 30.38
CA ALA A 93 17.15 6.22 29.56
C ALA A 93 15.77 5.53 29.60
N THR A 94 14.90 5.88 30.55
CA THR A 94 13.51 5.39 30.64
C THR A 94 12.56 6.23 29.80
N GLY A 95 13.06 7.37 29.28
CA GLY A 95 12.33 8.21 28.33
C GLY A 95 11.41 9.23 29.02
N ASN A 96 11.53 9.47 30.30
CA ASN A 96 10.76 10.48 31.02
C ASN A 96 10.89 11.84 30.32
N VAL A 97 9.76 12.49 30.06
CA VAL A 97 9.69 13.77 29.37
C VAL A 97 9.48 14.88 30.39
N GLU A 98 10.41 15.83 30.42
CA GLU A 98 10.38 17.00 31.28
C GLU A 98 10.19 18.28 30.46
N THR A 99 9.48 19.26 31.00
CA THR A 99 9.44 20.62 30.44
C THR A 99 10.63 21.40 31.03
N VAL A 100 11.62 21.70 30.17
CA VAL A 100 12.88 22.35 30.64
C VAL A 100 12.82 23.86 30.52
N ALA A 101 11.95 24.39 29.65
CA ALA A 101 11.72 25.83 29.53
C ALA A 101 10.30 26.14 29.02
N THR A 102 9.82 27.33 29.28
CA THR A 102 8.67 27.94 28.62
C THR A 102 9.16 28.98 27.64
N ALA A 103 8.50 29.06 26.47
CA ALA A 103 8.78 30.07 25.46
C ALA A 103 7.53 30.92 25.25
N THR A 104 7.66 32.24 25.24
CA THR A 104 6.54 33.16 25.06
C THR A 104 6.74 33.95 23.78
N LEU A 105 5.72 33.98 22.91
CA LEU A 105 5.76 34.72 21.65
C LEU A 105 5.88 36.21 21.94
N SER A 106 7.00 36.83 21.56
CA SER A 106 7.30 38.25 21.75
C SER A 106 7.12 39.08 20.48
N GLY A 107 7.22 38.49 19.30
CA GLY A 107 7.08 39.18 18.03
C GLY A 107 7.24 38.26 16.81
N PHE A 108 7.35 38.89 15.64
CA PHE A 108 7.62 38.23 14.38
C PHE A 108 8.79 38.92 13.66
N ASP A 109 9.58 38.13 12.92
CA ASP A 109 10.63 38.69 12.07
C ASP A 109 10.07 39.20 10.71
N ASP A 110 10.94 39.75 9.86
CA ASP A 110 10.59 40.26 8.54
C ASP A 110 10.05 39.17 7.57
N ASN A 111 10.25 37.90 7.89
CA ASN A 111 9.77 36.73 7.13
C ASN A 111 8.52 36.09 7.76
N GLU A 112 7.88 36.77 8.72
CA GLU A 112 6.72 36.27 9.48
C GLU A 112 7.01 35.04 10.38
N HIS A 113 8.29 34.75 10.69
CA HIS A 113 8.62 33.74 11.66
C HIS A 113 8.45 34.25 13.10
N ALA A 114 7.99 33.41 13.99
CA ALA A 114 7.73 33.76 15.38
C ALA A 114 9.02 33.89 16.20
N ILE A 115 9.22 35.00 16.86
CA ILE A 115 10.29 35.22 17.83
C ILE A 115 9.71 34.94 19.22
N VAL A 116 10.36 34.05 19.96
CA VAL A 116 9.94 33.65 21.30
C VAL A 116 11.04 33.93 22.33
N ASP A 117 10.63 34.45 23.48
CA ASP A 117 11.50 34.62 24.65
C ASP A 117 11.45 33.36 25.51
N ILE A 118 12.63 32.84 25.89
CA ILE A 118 12.77 31.57 26.58
C ILE A 118 13.07 31.80 28.06
N MET A 119 12.25 31.19 28.91
CA MET A 119 12.44 31.18 30.36
C MET A 119 12.65 29.75 30.82
N PRO A 120 13.86 29.41 31.33
CA PRO A 120 14.12 28.09 31.93
C PRO A 120 13.20 27.84 33.12
N VAL A 121 12.75 26.59 33.29
CA VAL A 121 11.98 26.16 34.44
C VAL A 121 12.96 25.93 35.62
N GLU A 122 12.67 26.47 36.81
CA GLU A 122 13.49 26.29 38.01
C GLU A 122 13.61 24.80 38.34
N GLY A 123 14.85 24.33 38.57
CA GLY A 123 15.14 22.94 38.89
C GLY A 123 15.21 22.00 37.68
N SER A 124 15.05 22.50 36.48
CA SER A 124 15.19 21.67 35.28
C SER A 124 16.66 21.37 34.92
N THR A 125 16.89 20.32 34.15
CA THR A 125 18.22 19.90 33.65
C THR A 125 18.88 20.87 32.66
N GLY A 126 18.23 22.00 32.36
CA GLY A 126 18.69 23.01 31.42
C GLY A 126 18.28 22.71 29.95
N VAL A 127 18.30 23.74 29.13
CA VAL A 127 17.92 23.65 27.70
C VAL A 127 19.08 23.10 26.88
N GLU A 128 18.91 21.91 26.32
CA GLU A 128 19.76 21.31 25.30
C GLU A 128 18.96 21.23 23.99
N TRP A 129 19.19 22.14 23.07
CA TRP A 129 18.39 22.30 21.86
C TRP A 129 18.38 21.06 20.95
N ASP A 130 19.50 20.37 20.85
CA ASP A 130 19.68 19.13 20.09
C ASP A 130 18.86 17.95 20.64
N LYS A 131 18.39 18.07 21.89
CA LYS A 131 17.60 17.04 22.60
C LYS A 131 16.23 17.54 23.04
N SER A 132 15.87 18.76 22.69
CA SER A 132 14.62 19.40 23.08
C SER A 132 13.73 19.64 21.87
N ILE A 133 12.41 19.54 22.05
CA ILE A 133 11.40 19.87 21.05
C ILE A 133 10.49 20.97 21.57
N VAL A 134 10.05 21.84 20.68
CA VAL A 134 9.10 22.90 20.98
C VAL A 134 7.71 22.45 20.62
N VAL A 135 6.77 22.54 21.55
CA VAL A 135 5.38 22.13 21.39
C VAL A 135 4.43 23.12 22.06
N THR A 136 3.16 23.11 21.71
CA THR A 136 2.13 23.85 22.45
C THR A 136 1.78 23.14 23.76
N PRO A 137 1.29 23.87 24.80
CA PRO A 137 0.78 23.26 26.04
C PRO A 137 -0.29 22.19 25.77
N GLN A 138 -1.20 22.46 24.84
CA GLN A 138 -2.25 21.50 24.43
C GLN A 138 -1.65 20.23 23.84
N ALA A 139 -0.65 20.33 22.96
CA ALA A 139 0.05 19.18 22.38
C ALA A 139 0.72 18.32 23.48
N ARG A 140 1.21 18.96 24.54
CA ARG A 140 1.78 18.26 25.70
C ARG A 140 0.72 17.46 26.46
N GLU A 141 -0.42 18.08 26.76
CA GLU A 141 -1.54 17.43 27.45
C GLU A 141 -2.09 16.26 26.61
N ASP A 142 -2.32 16.48 25.31
CA ASP A 142 -2.83 15.47 24.40
C ASP A 142 -1.87 14.27 24.29
N ALA A 143 -0.56 14.50 24.20
CA ALA A 143 0.45 13.44 24.15
C ALA A 143 0.51 12.63 25.45
N THR A 144 0.43 13.29 26.61
CA THR A 144 0.38 12.63 27.92
C THR A 144 -0.90 11.80 28.07
N ALA A 145 -2.05 12.37 27.69
CA ALA A 145 -3.33 11.67 27.72
C ALA A 145 -3.34 10.44 26.78
N PHE A 146 -2.76 10.58 25.59
CA PHE A 146 -2.61 9.48 24.65
C PHE A 146 -1.72 8.36 25.19
N ALA A 147 -0.57 8.69 25.74
CA ALA A 147 0.39 7.72 26.28
C ALA A 147 -0.16 6.94 27.49
N ASN A 148 -1.08 7.54 28.24
CA ASN A 148 -1.74 6.92 29.38
C ASN A 148 -2.98 6.09 29.04
N GLN A 149 -3.31 5.95 27.74
CA GLN A 149 -4.36 5.05 27.32
C GLN A 149 -4.00 3.59 27.59
N THR A 150 -5.01 2.76 27.78
CA THR A 150 -4.82 1.31 27.88
C THR A 150 -4.27 0.75 26.57
N VAL A 151 -3.46 -0.30 26.63
CA VAL A 151 -2.96 -1.00 25.43
C VAL A 151 -4.08 -1.40 24.48
N GLY A 152 -5.23 -1.84 25.03
CA GLY A 152 -6.40 -2.15 24.23
C GLY A 152 -6.89 -0.95 23.40
N ASN A 153 -6.93 0.24 23.99
CA ASN A 153 -7.33 1.47 23.29
C ASN A 153 -6.30 1.92 22.25
N LEU A 154 -5.00 1.80 22.54
CA LEU A 154 -3.94 2.12 21.59
C LEU A 154 -4.01 1.23 20.34
N VAL A 155 -4.17 -0.08 20.55
CA VAL A 155 -4.30 -1.06 19.46
C VAL A 155 -5.61 -0.85 18.68
N ALA A 156 -6.73 -0.66 19.39
CA ALA A 156 -8.03 -0.37 18.76
C ALA A 156 -8.02 0.95 17.97
N GLY A 157 -7.34 1.98 18.49
CA GLY A 157 -7.16 3.25 17.79
C GLY A 157 -6.36 3.09 16.49
N GLY A 158 -5.26 2.33 16.51
CA GLY A 158 -4.48 2.00 15.32
C GLY A 158 -5.26 1.20 14.28
N PHE A 159 -6.04 0.23 14.75
CA PHE A 159 -6.96 -0.57 13.93
C PHE A 159 -8.04 0.31 13.27
N GLY A 160 -8.72 1.12 14.07
CA GLY A 160 -9.79 2.00 13.60
C GLY A 160 -9.31 3.05 12.60
N ALA A 161 -8.14 3.64 12.81
CA ALA A 161 -7.55 4.60 11.88
C ALA A 161 -7.33 3.98 10.49
N THR A 162 -6.83 2.75 10.42
CA THR A 162 -6.66 2.04 9.15
C THR A 162 -8.00 1.70 8.51
N CYS A 163 -8.99 1.23 9.27
CA CYS A 163 -10.34 1.02 8.75
C CYS A 163 -10.93 2.30 8.14
N THR A 164 -10.74 3.43 8.79
CA THR A 164 -11.21 4.74 8.31
C THR A 164 -10.53 5.15 6.99
N GLY A 165 -9.23 4.92 6.88
CA GLY A 165 -8.45 5.32 5.69
C GLY A 165 -8.78 4.52 4.42
N ILE A 166 -8.97 3.19 4.55
CA ILE A 166 -9.03 2.29 3.40
C ILE A 166 -10.16 1.26 3.41
N GLY A 167 -10.90 1.10 4.52
CA GLY A 167 -11.90 0.04 4.65
C GLY A 167 -13.00 0.12 3.58
N ILE A 168 -13.54 1.31 3.34
CA ILE A 168 -14.56 1.54 2.30
C ILE A 168 -14.02 1.18 0.91
N LEU A 169 -12.77 1.57 0.61
CA LEU A 169 -12.14 1.31 -0.68
C LEU A 169 -11.99 -0.19 -0.96
N ILE A 170 -11.55 -0.97 0.05
CA ILE A 170 -11.41 -2.42 -0.07
C ILE A 170 -12.77 -3.09 -0.27
N ALA A 171 -13.80 -2.66 0.48
CA ALA A 171 -15.15 -3.18 0.31
C ALA A 171 -15.71 -2.93 -1.10
N LEU A 172 -15.57 -1.69 -1.60
CA LEU A 172 -16.02 -1.32 -2.95
C LEU A 172 -15.22 -2.07 -4.03
N ALA A 173 -13.90 -2.23 -3.88
CA ALA A 173 -13.08 -3.01 -4.80
C ALA A 173 -13.52 -4.49 -4.84
N ALA A 174 -13.84 -5.09 -3.71
CA ALA A 174 -14.36 -6.45 -3.64
C ALA A 174 -15.72 -6.59 -4.38
N ILE A 175 -16.61 -5.61 -4.24
CA ILE A 175 -17.89 -5.56 -4.96
C ILE A 175 -17.64 -5.45 -6.48
N ILE A 176 -16.79 -4.52 -6.91
CA ILE A 176 -16.45 -4.35 -8.33
C ILE A 176 -15.91 -5.67 -8.89
N GLY A 177 -14.93 -6.27 -8.20
CA GLY A 177 -14.32 -7.53 -8.62
C GLY A 177 -15.34 -8.65 -8.79
N LYS A 178 -16.22 -8.85 -7.81
CA LYS A 178 -17.28 -9.86 -7.85
C LYS A 178 -18.28 -9.60 -8.97
N CYS A 179 -18.71 -8.35 -9.17
CA CYS A 179 -19.63 -8.00 -10.24
C CYS A 179 -19.02 -8.22 -11.64
N LEU A 180 -17.73 -7.90 -11.84
CA LEU A 180 -17.03 -8.16 -13.10
C LEU A 180 -16.96 -9.65 -13.43
N LEU A 181 -16.79 -10.49 -12.42
CA LEU A 181 -16.78 -11.95 -12.57
C LEU A 181 -18.17 -12.48 -12.92
N ASP A 182 -19.14 -12.19 -12.06
CA ASP A 182 -20.49 -12.77 -12.16
C ASP A 182 -21.24 -12.33 -13.42
N SER A 183 -20.93 -11.13 -13.94
CA SER A 183 -21.50 -10.63 -15.20
C SER A 183 -20.84 -11.17 -16.45
N GLY A 184 -19.66 -11.81 -16.36
CA GLY A 184 -18.84 -12.18 -17.51
C GLY A 184 -18.03 -11.03 -18.12
N ALA A 185 -18.03 -9.84 -17.49
CA ALA A 185 -17.30 -8.68 -17.99
C ALA A 185 -15.80 -8.91 -18.08
N ALA A 186 -15.23 -9.62 -17.11
CA ALA A 186 -13.82 -9.95 -17.12
C ALA A 186 -13.45 -10.89 -18.31
N GLU A 187 -14.30 -11.85 -18.64
CA GLU A 187 -14.17 -12.68 -19.84
C GLU A 187 -14.24 -11.83 -21.12
N LYS A 188 -15.20 -10.90 -21.20
CA LYS A 188 -15.33 -9.97 -22.33
C LYS A 188 -14.07 -9.14 -22.55
N ILE A 189 -13.45 -8.64 -21.49
CA ILE A 189 -12.21 -7.85 -21.57
C ILE A 189 -11.08 -8.69 -22.19
N VAL A 190 -10.91 -9.93 -21.74
CA VAL A 190 -9.86 -10.82 -22.27
C VAL A 190 -10.09 -11.15 -23.74
N ARG A 191 -11.32 -11.50 -24.12
CA ARG A 191 -11.69 -11.80 -25.52
C ARG A 191 -11.52 -10.58 -26.42
N TRP A 192 -11.93 -9.42 -25.96
CA TRP A 192 -11.75 -8.17 -26.70
C TRP A 192 -10.26 -7.85 -26.91
N MET A 193 -9.44 -8.02 -25.88
CA MET A 193 -7.99 -7.81 -26.02
C MET A 193 -7.37 -8.81 -27.02
N LEU A 194 -7.81 -10.08 -26.98
CA LEU A 194 -7.41 -11.09 -27.97
C LEU A 194 -7.83 -10.72 -29.40
N SER A 195 -9.01 -10.11 -29.58
CA SER A 195 -9.48 -9.68 -30.89
C SER A 195 -8.66 -8.52 -31.49
N ILE A 196 -8.14 -7.62 -30.64
CA ILE A 196 -7.31 -6.49 -31.07
C ILE A 196 -5.87 -6.93 -31.37
N VAL A 197 -5.27 -7.65 -30.44
CA VAL A 197 -3.85 -8.03 -30.49
C VAL A 197 -3.63 -9.23 -31.43
N GLY A 198 -4.66 -10.01 -31.65
CA GLY A 198 -4.66 -11.22 -32.45
C GLY A 198 -4.14 -12.45 -31.70
N GLU A 199 -4.59 -13.63 -32.12
CA GLU A 199 -4.25 -14.90 -31.46
C GLU A 199 -2.75 -15.22 -31.47
N LYS A 200 -2.01 -14.74 -32.46
CA LYS A 200 -0.55 -14.92 -32.54
C LYS A 200 0.18 -14.25 -31.39
N ASN A 201 -0.38 -13.15 -30.90
CA ASN A 201 0.18 -12.36 -29.81
C ASN A 201 -0.65 -12.52 -28.51
N ALA A 202 -1.39 -13.62 -28.34
CA ALA A 202 -2.19 -13.92 -27.16
C ALA A 202 -1.45 -13.72 -25.82
N PRO A 203 -0.12 -14.01 -25.72
CA PRO A 203 0.63 -13.70 -24.51
C PRO A 203 0.55 -12.22 -24.09
N LEU A 204 0.63 -11.27 -25.03
CA LEU A 204 0.50 -9.83 -24.71
C LEU A 204 -0.93 -9.49 -24.26
N SER A 205 -1.95 -10.08 -24.90
CA SER A 205 -3.33 -9.92 -24.47
C SER A 205 -3.53 -10.37 -23.04
N PHE A 206 -2.92 -11.49 -22.62
CA PHE A 206 -2.98 -11.98 -21.25
C PHE A 206 -2.26 -11.07 -20.25
N ILE A 207 -1.11 -10.48 -20.63
CA ILE A 207 -0.43 -9.51 -19.77
C ILE A 207 -1.31 -8.29 -19.51
N PHE A 208 -1.80 -7.63 -20.56
CA PHE A 208 -2.58 -6.40 -20.42
C PHE A 208 -3.95 -6.64 -19.79
N SER A 209 -4.65 -7.73 -20.15
CA SER A 209 -5.91 -8.09 -19.52
C SER A 209 -5.72 -8.45 -18.05
N GLY A 210 -4.71 -9.26 -17.72
CA GLY A 210 -4.36 -9.62 -16.35
C GLY A 210 -4.01 -8.40 -15.52
N PHE A 211 -3.24 -7.47 -16.07
CA PHE A 211 -2.88 -6.22 -15.42
C PHE A 211 -4.11 -5.34 -15.15
N ALA A 212 -4.95 -5.11 -16.15
CA ALA A 212 -6.16 -4.30 -16.02
C ALA A 212 -7.16 -4.92 -15.03
N LEU A 213 -7.41 -6.23 -15.12
CA LEU A 213 -8.35 -6.93 -14.25
C LEU A 213 -7.85 -6.99 -12.81
N SER A 214 -6.55 -7.19 -12.57
CA SER A 214 -5.99 -7.29 -11.22
C SER A 214 -5.85 -5.95 -10.52
N THR A 215 -6.16 -4.83 -11.16
CA THR A 215 -6.23 -3.53 -10.50
C THR A 215 -7.37 -3.47 -9.48
N PRO A 216 -8.66 -3.81 -9.81
CA PRO A 216 -9.73 -3.88 -8.82
C PRO A 216 -9.98 -5.30 -8.27
N VAL A 217 -9.43 -6.35 -8.88
CA VAL A 217 -9.74 -7.74 -8.57
C VAL A 217 -8.52 -8.44 -7.99
N PHE A 218 -8.72 -9.34 -7.02
CA PHE A 218 -7.63 -10.14 -6.45
C PHE A 218 -7.01 -11.06 -7.49
N PHE A 219 -5.69 -11.21 -7.45
CA PHE A 219 -4.93 -12.00 -8.38
C PHE A 219 -5.46 -13.44 -8.55
N ASP A 220 -5.75 -14.13 -7.43
CA ASP A 220 -6.25 -15.51 -7.45
C ASP A 220 -7.50 -15.62 -8.31
N THR A 221 -8.43 -14.69 -8.14
CA THR A 221 -9.69 -14.60 -8.88
C THR A 221 -9.47 -14.33 -10.37
N VAL A 222 -8.56 -13.42 -10.70
CA VAL A 222 -8.21 -13.11 -12.10
C VAL A 222 -7.55 -14.33 -12.74
N PHE A 223 -6.69 -15.04 -12.03
CA PHE A 223 -6.07 -16.25 -12.51
C PHE A 223 -7.08 -17.36 -12.80
N TYR A 224 -8.02 -17.62 -11.86
CA TYR A 224 -9.14 -18.55 -12.05
C TYR A 224 -9.92 -18.29 -13.33
N LEU A 225 -10.16 -17.02 -13.64
CA LEU A 225 -10.93 -16.61 -14.81
C LEU A 225 -10.13 -16.73 -16.11
N MET A 226 -8.85 -16.38 -16.10
CA MET A 226 -8.06 -16.31 -17.32
C MET A 226 -7.46 -17.65 -17.73
N ILE A 227 -7.18 -18.56 -16.78
CA ILE A 227 -6.52 -19.83 -17.10
C ILE A 227 -7.37 -20.74 -18.02
N PRO A 228 -8.70 -20.80 -17.92
CA PRO A 228 -9.53 -21.54 -18.90
C PRO A 228 -9.33 -21.03 -20.32
N ILE A 229 -9.24 -19.71 -20.50
CA ILE A 229 -8.99 -19.10 -21.82
C ILE A 229 -7.57 -19.47 -22.30
N GLY A 230 -6.58 -19.47 -21.41
CA GLY A 230 -5.22 -19.94 -21.70
C GLY A 230 -5.18 -21.42 -22.15
N LYS A 231 -5.96 -22.29 -21.47
CA LYS A 231 -6.14 -23.70 -21.84
C LYS A 231 -6.82 -23.84 -23.22
N ALA A 232 -7.89 -23.09 -23.46
CA ALA A 232 -8.58 -23.08 -24.76
C ALA A 232 -7.64 -22.64 -25.89
N MET A 233 -6.80 -21.62 -25.65
CA MET A 233 -5.78 -21.17 -26.59
C MET A 233 -4.72 -22.26 -26.86
N ARG A 234 -4.32 -23.05 -25.85
CA ARG A 234 -3.43 -24.21 -26.05
C ARG A 234 -4.08 -25.25 -26.92
N LEU A 235 -5.36 -25.58 -26.71
CA LEU A 235 -6.10 -26.53 -27.55
C LEU A 235 -6.16 -26.08 -29.02
N ARG A 236 -6.37 -24.77 -29.26
CA ARG A 236 -6.45 -24.19 -30.61
C ARG A 236 -5.07 -24.07 -31.30
N THR A 237 -4.03 -23.68 -30.57
CA THR A 237 -2.70 -23.40 -31.15
C THR A 237 -1.76 -24.59 -31.09
N GLY A 238 -2.03 -25.57 -30.24
CA GLY A 238 -1.20 -26.76 -30.02
C GLY A 238 0.14 -26.49 -29.31
N LYS A 239 0.43 -25.24 -28.88
CA LYS A 239 1.74 -24.83 -28.34
C LYS A 239 1.64 -23.69 -27.32
N ASN A 240 2.77 -23.34 -26.69
CA ASN A 240 2.95 -22.16 -25.83
C ASN A 240 2.12 -22.17 -24.53
N TYR A 241 1.70 -23.32 -23.99
CA TYR A 241 0.86 -23.34 -22.80
C TYR A 241 1.57 -22.74 -21.58
N LEU A 242 2.83 -23.10 -21.34
CA LEU A 242 3.62 -22.48 -20.27
C LEU A 242 3.70 -20.95 -20.43
N LEU A 243 3.88 -20.44 -21.65
CA LEU A 243 3.92 -19.01 -21.90
C LEU A 243 2.60 -18.32 -21.56
N TYR A 244 1.45 -18.94 -21.85
CA TYR A 244 0.14 -18.40 -21.48
C TYR A 244 -0.03 -18.31 -19.97
N ILE A 245 0.36 -19.36 -19.21
CA ILE A 245 0.33 -19.34 -17.75
C ILE A 245 1.21 -18.20 -17.22
N MET A 246 2.46 -18.14 -17.68
CA MET A 246 3.43 -17.14 -17.21
C MET A 246 2.93 -15.71 -17.46
N THR A 247 2.32 -15.45 -18.63
CA THR A 247 1.82 -14.12 -18.98
C THR A 247 0.60 -13.69 -18.18
N ILE A 248 -0.30 -14.62 -17.83
CA ILE A 248 -1.40 -14.35 -16.90
C ILE A 248 -0.84 -14.00 -15.52
N VAL A 249 0.12 -14.79 -15.03
CA VAL A 249 0.74 -14.57 -13.71
C VAL A 249 1.42 -13.21 -13.65
N MET A 250 2.28 -12.86 -14.64
CA MET A 250 3.05 -11.61 -14.57
C MET A 250 2.16 -10.37 -14.63
N GLY A 251 1.16 -10.35 -15.53
CA GLY A 251 0.23 -9.23 -15.60
C GLY A 251 -0.54 -9.06 -14.29
N GLY A 252 -1.16 -10.13 -13.81
CA GLY A 252 -1.99 -10.11 -12.62
C GLY A 252 -1.22 -9.79 -11.34
N THR A 253 -0.07 -10.42 -11.11
CA THR A 253 0.67 -10.24 -9.85
C THR A 253 1.30 -8.86 -9.72
N MET A 254 1.76 -8.24 -10.82
CA MET A 254 2.39 -6.92 -10.75
C MET A 254 1.36 -5.82 -10.46
N ALA A 255 0.22 -5.82 -11.14
CA ALA A 255 -0.85 -4.88 -10.84
C ALA A 255 -1.33 -5.03 -9.38
N HIS A 256 -1.55 -6.27 -8.93
CA HIS A 256 -2.01 -6.56 -7.57
C HIS A 256 -1.08 -6.02 -6.47
N SER A 257 0.21 -5.91 -6.72
CA SER A 257 1.18 -5.47 -5.70
C SER A 257 1.68 -4.04 -5.83
N LEU A 258 1.42 -3.39 -6.96
CA LEU A 258 1.93 -2.04 -7.21
C LEU A 258 0.82 -1.02 -7.47
N VAL A 259 -0.38 -1.46 -7.84
CA VAL A 259 -1.43 -0.55 -8.30
C VAL A 259 -2.65 -0.59 -7.37
N PRO A 260 -2.97 0.51 -6.67
CA PRO A 260 -4.27 0.65 -5.99
C PRO A 260 -5.45 0.53 -7.00
N PRO A 261 -6.64 0.14 -6.56
CA PRO A 261 -7.10 0.01 -5.16
C PRO A 261 -6.91 -1.38 -4.51
N THR A 262 -6.02 -2.22 -5.03
CA THR A 262 -5.67 -3.46 -4.32
C THR A 262 -5.15 -3.17 -2.91
N PRO A 263 -5.50 -4.00 -1.90
CA PRO A 263 -5.29 -3.66 -0.48
C PRO A 263 -3.84 -3.40 -0.08
N GLY A 264 -2.89 -4.16 -0.64
CA GLY A 264 -1.47 -4.02 -0.32
C GLY A 264 -0.92 -2.64 -0.68
N PRO A 265 -0.89 -2.26 -1.96
CA PRO A 265 -0.37 -0.95 -2.38
C PRO A 265 -1.22 0.21 -1.85
N LEU A 266 -2.53 0.01 -1.66
CA LEU A 266 -3.39 1.03 -1.06
C LEU A 266 -2.98 1.33 0.40
N PHE A 267 -2.75 0.28 1.19
CA PHE A 267 -2.30 0.44 2.58
C PHE A 267 -0.90 1.06 2.66
N VAL A 268 0.02 0.63 1.80
CA VAL A 268 1.38 1.19 1.74
C VAL A 268 1.34 2.68 1.39
N ALA A 269 0.51 3.07 0.42
CA ALA A 269 0.34 4.47 0.05
C ALA A 269 -0.22 5.30 1.23
N GLU A 270 -1.24 4.80 1.93
CA GLU A 270 -1.85 5.48 3.08
C GLU A 270 -0.85 5.67 4.23
N GLU A 271 -0.10 4.61 4.60
CA GLU A 271 0.87 4.68 5.71
C GLU A 271 2.09 5.57 5.41
N LEU A 272 2.48 5.71 4.15
CA LEU A 272 3.57 6.58 3.71
C LEU A 272 3.11 7.99 3.29
N GLY A 273 1.81 8.30 3.41
CA GLY A 273 1.24 9.58 2.99
C GLY A 273 1.35 9.84 1.48
N VAL A 274 1.42 8.78 0.66
CA VAL A 274 1.49 8.87 -0.80
C VAL A 274 0.08 9.03 -1.36
N ASP A 275 -0.11 10.03 -2.23
CA ASP A 275 -1.35 10.20 -2.97
C ASP A 275 -1.67 8.95 -3.81
N VAL A 276 -2.94 8.50 -3.75
CA VAL A 276 -3.37 7.26 -4.42
C VAL A 276 -3.20 7.34 -5.93
N GLY A 277 -3.43 8.49 -6.54
CA GLY A 277 -3.23 8.69 -7.98
C GLY A 277 -1.75 8.65 -8.38
N VAL A 278 -0.86 9.23 -7.57
CA VAL A 278 0.60 9.10 -7.76
C VAL A 278 1.00 7.62 -7.68
N MET A 279 0.47 6.87 -6.70
CA MET A 279 0.76 5.45 -6.57
C MET A 279 0.22 4.62 -7.74
N ILE A 280 -0.98 4.94 -8.28
CA ILE A 280 -1.53 4.29 -9.48
C ILE A 280 -0.60 4.51 -10.69
N LEU A 281 -0.18 5.75 -10.94
CA LEU A 281 0.67 6.09 -12.08
C LEU A 281 2.06 5.45 -11.98
N ALA A 282 2.73 5.66 -10.86
CA ALA A 282 4.08 5.14 -10.64
C ALA A 282 4.09 3.61 -10.57
N GLY A 283 3.14 3.01 -9.84
CA GLY A 283 2.96 1.56 -9.75
C GLY A 283 2.58 0.94 -11.09
N GLY A 284 1.75 1.63 -11.88
CA GLY A 284 1.40 1.22 -13.24
C GLY A 284 2.61 1.15 -14.15
N LEU A 285 3.43 2.21 -14.18
CA LEU A 285 4.63 2.28 -15.02
C LEU A 285 5.68 1.23 -14.62
N VAL A 286 6.00 1.16 -13.32
CA VAL A 286 6.97 0.17 -12.82
C VAL A 286 6.44 -1.25 -12.99
N GLY A 287 5.16 -1.50 -12.69
CA GLY A 287 4.53 -2.81 -12.83
C GLY A 287 4.52 -3.33 -14.26
N LEU A 288 4.18 -2.48 -15.24
CA LEU A 288 4.23 -2.84 -16.66
C LEU A 288 5.67 -3.11 -17.13
N SER A 289 6.65 -2.30 -16.69
CA SER A 289 8.06 -2.53 -17.03
C SER A 289 8.56 -3.87 -16.48
N CYS A 290 8.17 -4.23 -15.26
CA CYS A 290 8.46 -5.54 -14.66
C CYS A 290 7.80 -6.68 -15.42
N ALA A 291 6.54 -6.51 -15.82
CA ALA A 291 5.82 -7.51 -16.64
C ALA A 291 6.52 -7.74 -17.98
N MET A 292 7.06 -6.69 -18.61
CA MET A 292 7.82 -6.85 -19.85
C MET A 292 9.12 -7.64 -19.67
N VAL A 293 9.83 -7.45 -18.56
CA VAL A 293 11.02 -8.27 -18.24
C VAL A 293 10.62 -9.73 -17.95
N GLY A 294 9.54 -9.94 -17.20
CA GLY A 294 8.96 -11.27 -17.01
C GLY A 294 8.59 -11.94 -18.34
N PHE A 295 8.07 -11.16 -19.30
CA PHE A 295 7.74 -11.65 -20.64
C PHE A 295 8.99 -12.08 -21.43
N LEU A 296 10.05 -11.26 -21.42
CA LEU A 296 11.31 -11.62 -22.06
C LEU A 296 11.89 -12.90 -21.46
N TYR A 297 11.92 -13.00 -20.13
CA TYR A 297 12.32 -14.22 -19.42
C TYR A 297 11.50 -15.43 -19.88
N SER A 298 10.17 -15.29 -19.95
CA SER A 298 9.26 -16.37 -20.32
C SER A 298 9.44 -16.81 -21.77
N ILE A 299 9.69 -15.89 -22.70
CA ILE A 299 10.00 -16.24 -24.10
C ILE A 299 11.27 -17.06 -24.19
N ILE A 300 12.31 -16.69 -23.43
CA ILE A 300 13.58 -17.42 -23.42
C ILE A 300 13.37 -18.79 -22.80
N LEU A 301 12.70 -18.86 -21.66
CA LEU A 301 12.43 -20.10 -20.94
C LEU A 301 11.62 -21.09 -21.79
N CYS A 302 10.57 -20.64 -22.47
CA CYS A 302 9.69 -21.49 -23.27
C CYS A 302 10.33 -22.02 -24.57
N ARG A 303 11.57 -21.60 -24.90
CA ARG A 303 12.36 -22.26 -25.95
C ARG A 303 12.94 -23.61 -25.50
N PHE A 304 13.11 -23.77 -24.18
CA PHE A 304 13.76 -24.95 -23.57
C PHE A 304 12.81 -25.75 -22.69
N ALA A 305 11.64 -25.21 -22.38
CA ALA A 305 10.65 -25.82 -21.50
C ALA A 305 9.24 -25.70 -22.09
N ASP A 306 8.51 -26.78 -22.03
CA ASP A 306 7.04 -26.80 -22.27
C ASP A 306 6.40 -27.68 -21.19
N ILE A 307 5.12 -27.47 -20.97
CA ILE A 307 4.33 -28.30 -20.07
C ILE A 307 3.13 -28.87 -20.84
N PRO A 308 2.79 -30.14 -20.61
CA PRO A 308 1.61 -30.72 -21.21
C PRO A 308 0.34 -30.09 -20.64
N LEU A 309 -0.71 -29.99 -21.45
CA LEU A 309 -2.04 -29.67 -20.95
C LEU A 309 -2.54 -30.87 -20.13
N ARG A 310 -2.77 -30.64 -18.84
CA ARG A 310 -3.32 -31.64 -17.92
C ARG A 310 -4.72 -31.23 -17.48
N GLU A 311 -5.57 -32.20 -17.20
CA GLU A 311 -6.84 -31.96 -16.53
C GLU A 311 -6.58 -31.38 -15.14
N SER A 312 -7.36 -30.40 -14.75
CA SER A 312 -7.35 -29.87 -13.39
C SER A 312 -8.51 -30.45 -12.60
N PRO A 313 -8.33 -30.70 -11.29
CA PRO A 313 -9.39 -31.27 -10.45
C PRO A 313 -10.68 -30.42 -10.41
N GLU A 314 -10.57 -29.15 -10.76
CA GLU A 314 -11.64 -28.16 -10.62
C GLU A 314 -12.32 -27.81 -11.95
N MET A 315 -11.87 -28.38 -13.09
CA MET A 315 -12.44 -28.05 -14.40
C MET A 315 -12.24 -29.17 -15.41
N SER A 316 -13.34 -29.76 -15.86
CA SER A 316 -13.36 -30.80 -16.88
C SER A 316 -13.07 -30.25 -18.28
N LEU A 317 -12.68 -31.12 -19.22
CA LEU A 317 -12.50 -30.74 -20.62
C LEU A 317 -13.80 -30.24 -21.25
N ASP A 318 -14.95 -30.79 -20.84
CA ASP A 318 -16.26 -30.38 -21.34
C ASP A 318 -16.64 -28.96 -20.91
N GLU A 319 -16.34 -28.59 -19.66
CA GLU A 319 -16.52 -27.23 -19.17
C GLU A 319 -15.60 -26.22 -19.89
N LEU A 320 -14.35 -26.64 -20.17
CA LEU A 320 -13.44 -25.81 -21.00
C LEU A 320 -13.97 -25.57 -22.40
N GLN A 321 -14.58 -26.57 -23.02
CA GLN A 321 -15.21 -26.44 -24.34
C GLN A 321 -16.44 -25.54 -24.30
N GLN A 322 -17.25 -25.59 -23.23
CA GLN A 322 -18.39 -24.69 -23.04
C GLN A 322 -17.93 -23.23 -22.91
N ILE A 323 -16.89 -22.97 -22.12
CA ILE A 323 -16.32 -21.61 -22.02
C ILE A 323 -15.74 -21.15 -23.35
N ALA A 324 -15.03 -22.04 -24.07
CA ALA A 324 -14.44 -21.70 -25.37
C ALA A 324 -15.49 -21.40 -26.44
N ASN A 325 -16.66 -22.04 -26.35
CA ASN A 325 -17.75 -21.94 -27.33
C ASN A 325 -18.84 -20.92 -26.93
N ARG A 326 -18.75 -20.29 -25.78
CA ARG A 326 -19.69 -19.28 -25.30
C ARG A 326 -19.76 -18.13 -26.29
N GLU A 327 -20.98 -17.76 -26.71
CA GLU A 327 -21.17 -16.67 -27.67
C GLU A 327 -20.85 -15.29 -27.06
N ASP A 328 -20.27 -14.43 -27.86
CA ASP A 328 -19.93 -13.05 -27.48
C ASP A 328 -21.17 -12.20 -27.18
N SER A 329 -22.32 -12.59 -27.68
CA SER A 329 -23.65 -12.01 -27.44
C SER A 329 -24.16 -12.25 -26.01
N GLU A 330 -23.67 -13.28 -25.33
CA GLU A 330 -24.00 -13.60 -23.94
C GLU A 330 -23.16 -12.80 -22.92
N LEU A 331 -22.18 -12.03 -23.40
CA LEU A 331 -21.30 -11.20 -22.56
C LEU A 331 -21.74 -9.73 -22.60
N PRO A 332 -21.46 -8.95 -21.55
CA PRO A 332 -21.75 -7.52 -21.56
C PRO A 332 -20.94 -6.78 -22.64
N SER A 333 -21.38 -5.57 -23.00
CA SER A 333 -20.62 -4.75 -23.94
C SER A 333 -19.26 -4.37 -23.34
N ILE A 334 -18.24 -4.21 -24.21
CA ILE A 334 -16.87 -3.90 -23.76
C ILE A 334 -16.80 -2.59 -22.97
N TRP A 335 -17.56 -1.57 -23.35
CA TRP A 335 -17.59 -0.30 -22.64
C TRP A 335 -18.15 -0.45 -21.24
N MET A 336 -19.23 -1.21 -21.04
CA MET A 336 -19.77 -1.50 -19.72
C MET A 336 -18.81 -2.34 -18.87
N SER A 337 -18.04 -3.23 -19.51
CA SER A 337 -17.06 -4.07 -18.84
C SER A 337 -15.82 -3.27 -18.36
N LEU A 338 -15.36 -2.31 -19.14
CA LEU A 338 -14.18 -1.50 -18.85
C LEU A 338 -14.46 -0.34 -17.88
N MET A 339 -15.67 0.24 -17.93
CA MET A 339 -16.01 1.44 -17.12
C MET A 339 -15.73 1.27 -15.62
N PRO A 340 -16.12 0.18 -14.95
CA PRO A 340 -15.84 0.01 -13.52
C PRO A 340 -14.35 -0.05 -13.16
N ILE A 341 -13.47 -0.32 -14.13
CA ILE A 341 -12.02 -0.37 -13.94
C ILE A 341 -11.39 0.98 -14.28
N ILE A 342 -11.71 1.53 -15.44
CA ILE A 342 -11.06 2.72 -16.00
C ILE A 342 -11.52 3.99 -15.28
N LEU A 343 -12.80 4.09 -14.95
CA LEU A 343 -13.39 5.31 -14.39
C LEU A 343 -12.73 5.74 -13.06
N PRO A 344 -12.57 4.88 -12.05
CA PRO A 344 -11.93 5.30 -10.80
C PRO A 344 -10.47 5.71 -11.03
N VAL A 345 -9.76 5.01 -11.92
CA VAL A 345 -8.37 5.37 -12.27
C VAL A 345 -8.33 6.78 -12.88
N LEU A 346 -9.19 7.08 -13.85
CA LEU A 346 -9.23 8.41 -14.49
C LEU A 346 -9.63 9.52 -13.52
N LEU A 347 -10.62 9.28 -12.66
CA LEU A 347 -11.09 10.28 -11.71
C LEU A 347 -10.05 10.57 -10.64
N ILE A 348 -9.44 9.54 -10.04
CA ILE A 348 -8.44 9.70 -8.98
C ILE A 348 -7.16 10.32 -9.54
N THR A 349 -6.63 9.79 -10.65
CA THR A 349 -5.40 10.35 -11.24
C THR A 349 -5.62 11.74 -11.82
N GLY A 350 -6.81 12.02 -12.37
CA GLY A 350 -7.19 13.34 -12.82
C GLY A 350 -7.18 14.36 -11.69
N ALA A 351 -7.70 14.02 -10.51
CA ALA A 351 -7.62 14.87 -9.32
C ALA A 351 -6.17 15.13 -8.91
N THR A 352 -5.33 14.11 -8.89
CA THR A 352 -3.90 14.24 -8.57
C THR A 352 -3.19 15.19 -9.55
N VAL A 353 -3.45 15.05 -10.86
CA VAL A 353 -2.89 15.93 -11.89
C VAL A 353 -3.36 17.39 -11.67
N MET A 354 -4.66 17.59 -11.42
CA MET A 354 -5.21 18.93 -11.16
C MET A 354 -4.58 19.57 -9.93
N ASN A 355 -4.51 18.84 -8.82
CA ASN A 355 -3.87 19.32 -7.59
C ASN A 355 -2.39 19.71 -7.84
N THR A 356 -1.67 18.91 -8.64
CA THR A 356 -0.27 19.19 -8.98
C THR A 356 -0.14 20.43 -9.86
N MET A 357 -1.01 20.59 -10.86
CA MET A 357 -1.00 21.75 -11.78
C MET A 357 -1.36 23.06 -11.08
N LEU A 358 -2.23 23.01 -10.08
CA LEU A 358 -2.68 24.19 -9.34
C LEU A 358 -1.83 24.49 -8.10
N LYS A 359 -0.91 23.62 -7.74
CA LYS A 359 -0.01 23.83 -6.59
C LYS A 359 0.83 25.09 -6.79
N GLY A 360 0.67 26.06 -5.87
CA GLY A 360 1.40 27.34 -5.91
C GLY A 360 0.84 28.41 -6.88
N VAL A 361 -0.26 28.12 -7.59
CA VAL A 361 -0.92 29.12 -8.45
C VAL A 361 -1.90 29.96 -7.61
N PRO A 362 -1.75 31.32 -7.57
CA PRO A 362 -2.68 32.18 -6.86
C PRO A 362 -4.11 32.01 -7.39
N GLN A 363 -5.09 31.95 -6.50
CA GLN A 363 -6.50 31.74 -6.89
C GLN A 363 -7.06 32.77 -7.86
N ALA A 364 -6.51 33.98 -7.86
CA ALA A 364 -6.88 35.07 -8.77
C ALA A 364 -6.45 34.82 -10.24
N GLU A 365 -5.42 34.01 -10.46
CA GLU A 365 -4.86 33.70 -11.78
C GLU A 365 -5.51 32.47 -12.42
N ILE A 366 -6.27 31.68 -11.64
CA ILE A 366 -6.94 30.48 -12.15
C ILE A 366 -8.17 30.89 -12.97
N SER A 367 -8.22 30.48 -14.24
CA SER A 367 -9.37 30.79 -15.11
C SER A 367 -10.67 30.16 -14.59
N PRO A 368 -11.85 30.77 -14.90
CA PRO A 368 -13.14 30.22 -14.46
C PRO A 368 -13.38 28.76 -14.92
N VAL A 369 -12.91 28.41 -16.10
CA VAL A 369 -13.02 27.03 -16.64
C VAL A 369 -12.17 26.09 -15.80
N MET A 370 -10.93 26.45 -15.48
CA MET A 370 -10.04 25.64 -14.68
C MET A 370 -10.58 25.45 -13.25
N LYS A 371 -11.21 26.48 -12.66
CA LYS A 371 -11.89 26.37 -11.36
C LYS A 371 -13.06 25.36 -11.41
N ALA A 372 -13.85 25.38 -12.48
CA ALA A 372 -14.95 24.43 -12.64
C ALA A 372 -14.43 22.99 -12.80
N VAL A 373 -13.35 22.80 -13.56
CA VAL A 373 -12.70 21.49 -13.72
C VAL A 373 -12.10 21.02 -12.40
N ASP A 374 -11.45 21.90 -11.65
CA ASP A 374 -10.92 21.59 -10.32
C ASP A 374 -12.03 21.15 -9.37
N GLN A 375 -13.14 21.90 -9.28
CA GLN A 375 -14.29 21.53 -8.45
C GLN A 375 -14.88 20.18 -8.83
N PHE A 376 -14.92 19.84 -10.13
CA PHE A 376 -15.33 18.52 -10.59
C PHE A 376 -14.41 17.44 -10.03
N PHE A 377 -13.08 17.61 -10.14
CA PHE A 377 -12.14 16.62 -9.65
C PHE A 377 -12.05 16.57 -8.11
N VAL A 378 -12.24 17.68 -7.41
CA VAL A 378 -12.35 17.70 -5.93
C VAL A 378 -13.49 16.79 -5.46
N LEU A 379 -14.63 16.81 -6.16
CA LEU A 379 -15.78 15.99 -5.80
C LEU A 379 -15.63 14.55 -6.31
N PHE A 380 -15.52 14.38 -7.63
CA PHE A 380 -15.57 13.06 -8.26
C PHE A 380 -14.24 12.31 -8.23
N GLY A 381 -13.11 13.00 -8.08
CA GLY A 381 -11.79 12.41 -7.93
C GLY A 381 -11.45 11.99 -6.49
N ASN A 382 -12.33 12.30 -5.52
CA ASN A 382 -12.20 11.71 -4.18
C ASN A 382 -12.21 10.17 -4.28
N LYS A 383 -11.20 9.50 -3.72
CA LYS A 383 -11.01 8.05 -3.84
C LYS A 383 -12.26 7.23 -3.48
N ASN A 384 -12.98 7.62 -2.43
CA ASN A 384 -14.19 6.91 -1.99
C ASN A 384 -15.37 7.13 -2.95
N ILE A 385 -15.54 8.35 -3.45
CA ILE A 385 -16.63 8.70 -4.39
C ILE A 385 -16.38 8.02 -5.75
N ALA A 386 -15.18 8.10 -6.29
CA ALA A 386 -14.80 7.46 -7.54
C ALA A 386 -15.05 5.94 -7.51
N MET A 387 -14.65 5.28 -6.41
CA MET A 387 -14.89 3.85 -6.21
C MET A 387 -16.37 3.52 -6.02
N ALA A 388 -17.14 4.35 -5.31
CA ALA A 388 -18.58 4.14 -5.12
C ALA A 388 -19.35 4.24 -6.46
N ILE A 389 -19.02 5.22 -7.30
CA ILE A 389 -19.59 5.33 -8.65
C ILE A 389 -19.27 4.09 -9.47
N SER A 390 -18.01 3.62 -9.43
CA SER A 390 -17.57 2.44 -10.16
C SER A 390 -18.25 1.16 -9.67
N ALA A 391 -18.41 0.98 -8.37
CA ALA A 391 -19.16 -0.14 -7.78
C ALA A 391 -20.64 -0.11 -8.22
N THR A 392 -21.26 1.08 -8.23
CA THR A 392 -22.63 1.26 -8.70
C THR A 392 -22.77 0.84 -10.17
N LEU A 393 -21.83 1.26 -11.05
CA LEU A 393 -21.81 0.86 -12.45
C LEU A 393 -21.62 -0.66 -12.61
N ALA A 394 -20.76 -1.27 -11.82
CA ALA A 394 -20.54 -2.72 -11.82
C ALA A 394 -21.81 -3.48 -11.38
N ILE A 395 -22.52 -3.00 -10.36
CA ILE A 395 -23.80 -3.57 -9.92
C ILE A 395 -24.86 -3.44 -11.03
N ILE A 396 -25.00 -2.27 -11.63
CA ILE A 396 -25.96 -2.05 -12.74
C ILE A 396 -25.65 -2.99 -13.90
N MET A 397 -24.38 -3.18 -14.23
CA MET A 397 -23.96 -4.12 -15.28
C MET A 397 -24.36 -5.55 -14.93
N LEU A 398 -24.10 -5.99 -13.69
CA LEU A 398 -24.47 -7.34 -13.23
C LEU A 398 -25.98 -7.59 -13.32
N VAL A 399 -26.78 -6.64 -12.83
CA VAL A 399 -28.26 -6.72 -12.86
C VAL A 399 -28.78 -6.81 -14.30
N ARG A 400 -28.26 -5.98 -15.19
CA ARG A 400 -28.66 -5.99 -16.60
C ARG A 400 -28.29 -7.27 -17.33
N GLN A 401 -27.11 -7.82 -17.03
CA GLN A 401 -26.57 -8.98 -17.70
C GLN A 401 -27.25 -10.29 -17.29
N LYS A 402 -27.42 -10.50 -15.98
CA LYS A 402 -27.98 -11.74 -15.45
C LYS A 402 -29.51 -11.77 -15.43
N LYS A 403 -30.19 -10.62 -15.58
CA LYS A 403 -31.64 -10.49 -15.31
C LYS A 403 -32.02 -11.12 -13.97
N SER A 404 -31.09 -11.06 -13.01
CA SER A 404 -31.12 -11.77 -11.73
C SER A 404 -32.20 -11.20 -10.82
N ASP A 405 -32.81 -12.06 -10.01
CA ASP A 405 -33.63 -11.63 -8.86
C ASP A 405 -32.78 -10.84 -7.85
N LEU A 406 -33.43 -9.98 -7.09
CA LEU A 406 -32.78 -9.20 -6.02
C LEU A 406 -32.07 -10.09 -4.99
N SER A 407 -32.56 -11.31 -4.80
CA SER A 407 -31.95 -12.32 -3.93
C SER A 407 -30.55 -12.75 -4.41
N ASP A 408 -30.39 -13.02 -5.71
CA ASP A 408 -29.11 -13.44 -6.28
C ASP A 408 -28.10 -12.30 -6.22
N LEU A 409 -28.56 -11.06 -6.46
CA LEU A 409 -27.72 -9.87 -6.31
C LEU A 409 -27.24 -9.73 -4.84
N ALA A 410 -28.16 -9.85 -3.89
CA ALA A 410 -27.83 -9.76 -2.47
C ALA A 410 -26.78 -10.82 -2.06
N ASN A 411 -26.93 -12.07 -2.53
CA ASN A 411 -25.98 -13.16 -2.27
C ASN A 411 -24.60 -12.87 -2.89
N SER A 412 -24.54 -12.37 -4.12
CA SER A 412 -23.28 -11.99 -4.77
C SER A 412 -22.57 -10.86 -4.01
N LEU A 413 -23.30 -9.83 -3.59
CA LEU A 413 -22.76 -8.71 -2.80
C LEU A 413 -22.31 -9.16 -1.41
N GLN A 414 -23.07 -10.03 -0.75
CA GLN A 414 -22.69 -10.61 0.54
C GLN A 414 -21.40 -11.42 0.43
N ALA A 415 -21.24 -12.24 -0.60
CA ALA A 415 -20.02 -13.00 -0.84
C ALA A 415 -18.81 -12.07 -1.10
N ALA A 416 -19.01 -10.98 -1.86
CA ALA A 416 -17.98 -9.97 -2.08
C ALA A 416 -17.54 -9.30 -0.77
N LEU A 417 -18.51 -8.87 0.04
CA LEU A 417 -18.26 -8.21 1.33
C LEU A 417 -17.66 -9.17 2.36
N ALA A 418 -18.01 -10.44 2.37
CA ALA A 418 -17.38 -11.44 3.23
C ALA A 418 -15.88 -11.60 2.90
N SER A 419 -15.54 -11.69 1.62
CA SER A 419 -14.15 -11.74 1.17
C SER A 419 -13.39 -10.44 1.47
N GLY A 420 -13.96 -9.30 1.13
CA GLY A 420 -13.39 -7.98 1.40
C GLY A 420 -13.21 -7.72 2.90
N GLY A 421 -14.17 -8.17 3.73
CA GLY A 421 -14.14 -8.02 5.19
C GLY A 421 -12.95 -8.71 5.85
N VAL A 422 -12.60 -9.92 5.42
CA VAL A 422 -11.39 -10.61 5.91
C VAL A 422 -10.13 -9.78 5.61
N ILE A 423 -10.06 -9.19 4.42
CA ILE A 423 -8.91 -8.38 4.01
C ILE A 423 -8.85 -7.07 4.80
N ILE A 424 -10.00 -6.41 5.03
CA ILE A 424 -10.08 -5.22 5.88
C ILE A 424 -9.56 -5.53 7.29
N LEU A 425 -9.99 -6.64 7.88
CA LEU A 425 -9.55 -7.06 9.22
C LEU A 425 -8.05 -7.31 9.28
N ILE A 426 -7.47 -8.02 8.31
CA ILE A 426 -6.02 -8.29 8.25
C ILE A 426 -5.25 -6.99 8.08
N THR A 427 -5.71 -6.12 7.18
CA THR A 427 -5.03 -4.85 6.88
C THR A 427 -5.08 -3.90 8.08
N ALA A 428 -6.24 -3.80 8.74
CA ALA A 428 -6.39 -2.99 9.94
C ALA A 428 -5.57 -3.50 11.12
N ALA A 429 -5.46 -4.83 11.28
CA ALA A 429 -4.56 -5.43 12.27
C ALA A 429 -3.08 -5.11 11.98
N GLY A 430 -2.70 -5.13 10.68
CA GLY A 430 -1.38 -4.69 10.25
C GLY A 430 -1.09 -3.23 10.54
N GLY A 431 -2.09 -2.35 10.35
CA GLY A 431 -1.99 -0.94 10.71
C GLY A 431 -1.84 -0.71 12.21
N ALA A 432 -2.60 -1.46 13.03
CA ALA A 432 -2.41 -1.44 14.49
C ALA A 432 -0.99 -1.86 14.88
N PHE A 433 -0.48 -2.95 14.31
CA PHE A 433 0.89 -3.42 14.54
C PHE A 433 1.93 -2.39 14.08
N GLY A 434 1.77 -1.82 12.88
CA GLY A 434 2.65 -0.77 12.37
C GLY A 434 2.71 0.45 13.29
N LYS A 435 1.55 0.92 13.78
CA LYS A 435 1.49 2.02 14.74
C LYS A 435 2.12 1.70 16.09
N SER A 436 1.94 0.46 16.58
CA SER A 436 2.65 0.02 17.79
C SER A 436 4.18 0.01 17.61
N LEU A 437 4.66 -0.40 16.42
CA LEU A 437 6.09 -0.32 16.09
C LEU A 437 6.58 1.13 16.01
N GLN A 438 5.83 2.04 15.40
CA GLN A 438 6.18 3.47 15.34
C GLN A 438 6.33 4.08 16.74
N GLN A 439 5.46 3.72 17.67
CA GLN A 439 5.46 4.20 19.05
C GLN A 439 6.70 3.74 19.85
N THR A 440 7.43 2.71 19.41
CA THR A 440 8.71 2.32 20.03
C THR A 440 9.84 3.34 19.84
N GLY A 441 9.63 4.33 18.96
CA GLY A 441 10.66 5.30 18.59
C GLY A 441 11.76 4.74 17.68
N ILE A 442 11.49 3.63 17.00
CA ILE A 442 12.47 2.98 16.10
C ILE A 442 13.01 3.95 15.03
N ALA A 443 12.21 4.92 14.58
CA ALA A 443 12.63 5.94 13.63
C ALA A 443 13.85 6.72 14.08
N ASN A 444 13.89 7.07 15.36
CA ASN A 444 14.96 7.88 15.95
C ASN A 444 16.32 7.16 15.98
N LEU A 445 16.30 5.82 15.96
CA LEU A 445 17.53 5.01 15.95
C LEU A 445 18.25 5.02 14.62
N PHE A 446 17.53 5.40 13.57
CA PHE A 446 18.06 5.46 12.22
C PHE A 446 18.39 6.88 11.78
N GLY A 447 18.07 7.91 12.60
CA GLY A 447 18.52 9.29 12.40
C GLY A 447 20.04 9.41 12.29
N ASP A 448 20.78 8.60 13.04
CA ASP A 448 22.25 8.48 12.93
C ASP A 448 22.70 7.73 11.65
N VAL A 449 21.82 6.95 11.02
CA VAL A 449 21.99 6.31 9.71
C VAL A 449 21.54 7.24 8.57
N ALA A 450 21.11 8.46 8.87
CA ALA A 450 20.70 9.48 7.89
C ALA A 450 21.80 9.92 6.90
N GLY A 451 23.04 9.44 7.07
CA GLY A 451 24.07 9.41 6.03
C GLY A 451 23.89 8.27 5.02
N ALA A 452 22.87 7.41 5.19
CA ALA A 452 22.58 6.32 4.26
C ALA A 452 22.08 6.88 2.92
N SER A 453 22.67 6.45 1.82
CA SER A 453 22.23 6.87 0.48
C SER A 453 20.77 6.46 0.25
N THR A 454 20.05 7.24 -0.57
CA THR A 454 18.72 6.92 -1.13
C THR A 454 18.58 5.45 -1.52
N THR A 455 19.58 4.93 -2.21
CA THR A 455 19.65 3.52 -2.64
C THR A 455 19.58 2.55 -1.46
N MET A 456 20.26 2.83 -0.36
CA MET A 456 20.30 1.93 0.80
C MET A 456 18.92 1.82 1.47
N ILE A 457 18.19 2.93 1.61
CA ILE A 457 16.83 2.93 2.19
C ILE A 457 15.89 2.06 1.35
N LEU A 458 15.91 2.23 0.03
CA LEU A 458 15.08 1.45 -0.90
C LEU A 458 15.43 -0.05 -0.87
N VAL A 459 16.73 -0.38 -0.80
CA VAL A 459 17.20 -1.78 -0.68
C VAL A 459 16.78 -2.39 0.64
N ILE A 460 16.89 -1.68 1.76
CA ILE A 460 16.44 -2.17 3.07
C ILE A 460 14.94 -2.44 3.04
N ALA A 461 14.12 -1.54 2.51
CA ALA A 461 12.67 -1.71 2.40
C ALA A 461 12.31 -2.96 1.56
N PHE A 462 12.98 -3.13 0.44
CA PHE A 462 12.82 -4.31 -0.41
C PHE A 462 13.21 -5.59 0.32
N VAL A 463 14.38 -5.63 0.98
CA VAL A 463 14.89 -6.82 1.69
C VAL A 463 13.99 -7.19 2.86
N VAL A 464 13.60 -6.22 3.69
CA VAL A 464 12.68 -6.45 4.82
C VAL A 464 11.38 -7.07 4.32
N THR A 465 10.76 -6.47 3.29
CA THR A 465 9.52 -6.99 2.71
C THR A 465 9.72 -8.38 2.09
N SER A 466 10.85 -8.63 1.44
CA SER A 466 11.18 -9.94 0.85
C SER A 466 11.36 -11.03 1.90
N LEU A 467 11.98 -10.73 3.03
CA LEU A 467 12.13 -11.66 4.15
C LEU A 467 10.79 -12.01 4.78
N VAL A 468 9.94 -11.00 5.00
CA VAL A 468 8.57 -11.22 5.47
C VAL A 468 7.78 -12.04 4.46
N ARG A 469 7.92 -11.77 3.17
CA ARG A 469 7.29 -12.52 2.07
C ARG A 469 7.72 -13.99 2.07
N LEU A 470 9.01 -14.24 2.18
CA LEU A 470 9.57 -15.58 2.26
C LEU A 470 9.00 -16.37 3.44
N ALA A 471 8.83 -15.70 4.59
CA ALA A 471 8.29 -16.32 5.79
C ALA A 471 6.78 -16.55 5.73
N GLN A 472 5.98 -15.55 5.33
CA GLN A 472 4.51 -15.59 5.43
C GLN A 472 3.78 -16.08 4.20
N GLY A 473 4.38 -15.95 3.01
CA GLY A 473 3.77 -16.38 1.75
C GLY A 473 2.76 -15.40 1.14
N SER A 474 2.20 -14.43 1.88
CA SER A 474 1.23 -13.47 1.37
C SER A 474 1.90 -12.16 0.94
N ALA A 475 1.71 -11.74 -0.32
CA ALA A 475 2.21 -10.45 -0.81
C ALA A 475 1.58 -9.27 -0.06
N THR A 476 0.29 -9.31 0.18
CA THR A 476 -0.42 -8.24 0.90
C THR A 476 0.07 -8.13 2.34
N VAL A 477 0.17 -9.25 3.06
CA VAL A 477 0.64 -9.24 4.46
C VAL A 477 2.11 -8.81 4.55
N SER A 478 2.95 -9.21 3.59
CA SER A 478 4.36 -8.77 3.57
C SER A 478 4.50 -7.27 3.32
N MET A 479 3.67 -6.69 2.46
CA MET A 479 3.63 -5.23 2.27
C MET A 479 3.15 -4.51 3.53
N ILE A 480 2.09 -4.98 4.16
CA ILE A 480 1.54 -4.42 5.40
C ILE A 480 2.59 -4.43 6.51
N THR A 481 3.25 -5.57 6.71
CA THR A 481 4.30 -5.71 7.73
C THR A 481 5.54 -4.88 7.37
N GLY A 482 5.95 -4.92 6.10
CA GLY A 482 7.10 -4.16 5.59
C GLY A 482 6.92 -2.65 5.75
N VAL A 483 5.76 -2.11 5.38
CA VAL A 483 5.50 -0.68 5.56
C VAL A 483 5.36 -0.30 7.03
N GLY A 484 4.80 -1.17 7.88
CA GLY A 484 4.72 -0.94 9.33
C GLY A 484 6.10 -0.70 9.95
N VAL A 485 7.12 -1.42 9.49
CA VAL A 485 8.51 -1.18 9.87
C VAL A 485 9.05 0.08 9.20
N MET A 486 8.87 0.23 7.89
CA MET A 486 9.51 1.26 7.07
C MET A 486 8.88 2.65 7.18
N ALA A 487 7.59 2.76 7.49
CA ALA A 487 6.93 4.06 7.68
C ALA A 487 7.54 4.86 8.84
N SER A 488 8.07 4.16 9.84
CA SER A 488 8.81 4.79 10.93
C SER A 488 10.09 5.49 10.44
N PHE A 489 10.76 4.92 9.46
CA PHE A 489 11.94 5.53 8.82
C PHE A 489 11.56 6.77 7.99
N ALA A 490 10.47 6.67 7.23
CA ALA A 490 10.01 7.74 6.37
C ALA A 490 9.57 8.99 7.16
N ALA A 491 9.06 8.81 8.37
CA ALA A 491 8.55 9.90 9.20
C ALA A 491 9.65 10.71 9.93
N GLY A 492 10.86 10.14 10.09
CA GLY A 492 11.94 10.73 10.91
C GLY A 492 13.17 11.22 10.12
N VAL A 493 13.20 11.00 8.81
CA VAL A 493 14.38 11.29 7.98
C VAL A 493 13.94 12.02 6.71
N ASP A 494 14.68 13.05 6.32
CA ASP A 494 14.55 13.59 4.96
C ASP A 494 15.05 12.53 3.97
N LEU A 495 14.11 11.94 3.25
CA LEU A 495 14.41 10.87 2.30
C LEU A 495 15.19 11.38 1.08
N GLY A 496 15.16 12.69 0.78
CA GLY A 496 15.69 13.27 -0.45
C GLY A 496 15.01 12.76 -1.72
N PHE A 497 13.88 12.05 -1.60
CA PHE A 497 13.04 11.55 -2.70
C PHE A 497 11.59 11.37 -2.27
N HIS A 498 10.66 11.39 -3.22
CA HIS A 498 9.23 11.23 -2.94
C HIS A 498 8.93 9.83 -2.34
N PRO A 499 8.11 9.73 -1.27
CA PRO A 499 7.79 8.46 -0.60
C PRO A 499 7.21 7.36 -1.50
N VAL A 500 6.71 7.69 -2.69
CA VAL A 500 6.23 6.71 -3.67
C VAL A 500 7.31 5.69 -4.04
N TYR A 501 8.59 6.09 -4.10
CA TYR A 501 9.68 5.16 -4.40
C TYR A 501 9.87 4.13 -3.28
N LEU A 502 9.69 4.54 -2.03
CA LEU A 502 9.70 3.61 -0.91
C LEU A 502 8.52 2.63 -1.00
N ALA A 503 7.33 3.13 -1.35
CA ALA A 503 6.15 2.30 -1.58
C ALA A 503 6.38 1.26 -2.69
N LEU A 504 7.00 1.68 -3.80
CA LEU A 504 7.34 0.79 -4.91
C LEU A 504 8.39 -0.27 -4.53
N ALA A 505 9.41 0.10 -3.75
CA ALA A 505 10.42 -0.86 -3.26
C ALA A 505 9.78 -1.93 -2.37
N ILE A 506 8.87 -1.56 -1.47
CA ILE A 506 8.07 -2.48 -0.65
C ILE A 506 7.21 -3.39 -1.55
N GLY A 507 6.50 -2.82 -2.52
CA GLY A 507 5.67 -3.56 -3.46
C GLY A 507 6.48 -4.58 -4.28
N CYS A 508 7.66 -4.19 -4.76
CA CYS A 508 8.60 -5.06 -5.48
C CYS A 508 9.15 -6.18 -4.59
N GLY A 509 9.49 -5.88 -3.32
CA GLY A 509 9.92 -6.87 -2.34
C GLY A 509 8.88 -7.96 -2.08
N SER A 510 7.60 -7.61 -2.16
CA SER A 510 6.49 -8.56 -2.01
C SER A 510 6.37 -9.59 -3.14
N LYS A 511 7.14 -9.46 -4.22
CA LYS A 511 7.17 -10.41 -5.35
C LYS A 511 8.23 -11.49 -5.21
N MET A 512 9.16 -11.31 -4.28
CA MET A 512 10.24 -12.28 -4.08
C MET A 512 9.71 -13.61 -3.54
N PHE A 513 10.33 -14.69 -3.96
CA PHE A 513 10.16 -16.01 -3.37
C PHE A 513 8.69 -16.50 -3.28
N LEU A 514 7.96 -16.47 -4.39
CA LEU A 514 6.65 -17.13 -4.49
C LEU A 514 6.86 -18.67 -4.40
N TRP A 515 6.43 -19.30 -3.30
CA TRP A 515 6.65 -20.73 -3.08
C TRP A 515 5.48 -21.37 -2.29
N MET A 516 5.63 -22.59 -1.82
CA MET A 516 4.56 -23.42 -1.25
C MET A 516 3.80 -22.84 -0.05
N ASN A 517 4.30 -21.78 0.59
CA ASN A 517 3.58 -21.09 1.67
C ASN A 517 2.55 -20.06 1.17
N ASP A 518 2.51 -19.80 -0.15
CA ASP A 518 1.63 -18.84 -0.78
C ASP A 518 0.38 -19.52 -1.38
N SER A 519 -0.82 -18.97 -1.12
CA SER A 519 -2.06 -19.44 -1.76
C SER A 519 -2.00 -19.32 -3.28
N GLY A 520 -1.43 -18.23 -3.81
CA GLY A 520 -1.26 -18.02 -5.25
C GLY A 520 -0.39 -19.08 -5.91
N PHE A 521 0.64 -19.60 -5.22
CA PHE A 521 1.44 -20.73 -5.70
C PHE A 521 0.57 -21.96 -5.99
N TRP A 522 -0.31 -22.30 -5.05
CA TRP A 522 -1.21 -23.45 -5.17
C TRP A 522 -2.31 -23.22 -6.21
N VAL A 523 -2.86 -22.01 -6.27
CA VAL A 523 -3.84 -21.61 -7.28
C VAL A 523 -3.24 -21.76 -8.68
N ILE A 524 -2.03 -21.21 -8.90
CA ILE A 524 -1.34 -21.32 -10.18
C ILE A 524 -1.11 -22.81 -10.53
N GLY A 525 -0.53 -23.59 -9.62
CA GLY A 525 -0.23 -25.00 -9.86
C GLY A 525 -1.47 -25.82 -10.18
N LYS A 526 -2.47 -25.79 -9.29
CA LYS A 526 -3.67 -26.63 -9.41
C LYS A 526 -4.52 -26.26 -10.63
N MET A 527 -4.77 -24.97 -10.86
CA MET A 527 -5.63 -24.54 -11.95
C MET A 527 -5.00 -24.73 -13.33
N SER A 528 -3.69 -24.52 -13.44
CA SER A 528 -2.96 -24.77 -14.69
C SER A 528 -2.63 -26.25 -14.96
N GLY A 529 -2.74 -27.11 -13.94
CA GLY A 529 -2.28 -28.50 -13.99
C GLY A 529 -0.74 -28.62 -13.94
N MET A 530 -0.03 -27.59 -13.47
CA MET A 530 1.40 -27.67 -13.18
C MET A 530 1.64 -28.49 -11.92
N THR A 531 2.72 -29.25 -11.91
CA THR A 531 3.23 -29.87 -10.68
C THR A 531 3.84 -28.79 -9.77
N GLU A 532 3.95 -29.10 -8.48
CA GLU A 532 4.60 -28.21 -7.51
C GLU A 532 6.02 -27.83 -7.94
N TRP A 533 6.77 -28.81 -8.47
CA TRP A 533 8.11 -28.58 -8.98
C TRP A 533 8.15 -27.68 -10.22
N GLU A 534 7.21 -27.84 -11.15
CA GLU A 534 7.10 -26.98 -12.33
C GLU A 534 6.76 -25.54 -11.92
N THR A 535 5.83 -25.36 -10.97
CA THR A 535 5.48 -24.04 -10.43
C THR A 535 6.71 -23.39 -9.76
N LEU A 536 7.41 -24.14 -8.91
CA LEU A 536 8.61 -23.65 -8.23
C LEU A 536 9.74 -23.31 -9.23
N LYS A 537 9.93 -24.15 -10.25
CA LYS A 537 11.01 -24.01 -11.22
C LYS A 537 10.79 -22.85 -12.20
N TYR A 538 9.54 -22.58 -12.59
CA TYR A 538 9.25 -21.63 -13.67
C TYR A 538 8.67 -20.31 -13.16
N VAL A 539 7.71 -20.36 -12.25
CA VAL A 539 6.99 -19.17 -11.78
C VAL A 539 7.79 -18.41 -10.72
N THR A 540 8.38 -19.10 -9.75
CA THR A 540 9.13 -18.45 -8.66
C THR A 540 10.32 -17.61 -9.14
N PRO A 541 11.18 -18.10 -10.06
CA PRO A 541 12.27 -17.27 -10.57
C PRO A 541 11.77 -16.07 -11.39
N MET A 542 10.67 -16.24 -12.14
CA MET A 542 10.07 -15.15 -12.91
C MET A 542 9.59 -14.02 -11.99
N THR A 543 8.80 -14.35 -10.96
CA THR A 543 8.29 -13.33 -10.03
C THR A 543 9.40 -12.65 -9.25
N SER A 544 10.44 -13.41 -8.86
CA SER A 544 11.62 -12.87 -8.18
C SER A 544 12.45 -11.95 -9.09
N LEU A 545 12.63 -12.32 -10.35
CA LEU A 545 13.29 -11.47 -11.36
C LEU A 545 12.52 -10.15 -11.56
N MET A 546 11.18 -10.24 -11.66
CA MET A 546 10.33 -9.06 -11.80
C MET A 546 10.43 -8.14 -10.59
N GLY A 547 10.43 -8.68 -9.38
CA GLY A 547 10.62 -7.92 -8.14
C GLY A 547 11.99 -7.23 -8.07
N ALA A 548 13.06 -7.96 -8.37
CA ALA A 548 14.43 -7.42 -8.37
C ALA A 548 14.62 -6.33 -9.45
N PHE A 549 14.06 -6.55 -10.64
CA PHE A 549 14.09 -5.53 -11.71
C PHE A 549 13.27 -4.29 -11.33
N GLY A 550 12.11 -4.48 -10.67
CA GLY A 550 11.30 -3.38 -10.15
C GLY A 550 12.04 -2.51 -9.13
N LEU A 551 12.82 -3.13 -8.24
CA LEU A 551 13.71 -2.39 -7.34
C LEU A 551 14.75 -1.58 -8.13
N LEU A 552 15.40 -2.17 -9.13
CA LEU A 552 16.36 -1.48 -9.97
C LEU A 552 15.74 -0.25 -10.64
N VAL A 553 14.58 -0.39 -11.28
CA VAL A 553 13.86 0.72 -11.91
C VAL A 553 13.51 1.79 -10.87
N THR A 554 13.06 1.38 -9.69
CA THR A 554 12.71 2.29 -8.59
C THR A 554 13.93 3.09 -8.11
N ILE A 555 15.09 2.44 -7.92
CA ILE A 555 16.34 3.11 -7.54
C ILE A 555 16.77 4.11 -8.61
N VAL A 556 16.76 3.70 -9.87
CA VAL A 556 17.14 4.58 -11.00
C VAL A 556 16.18 5.78 -11.05
N ALA A 557 14.88 5.56 -10.94
CA ALA A 557 13.88 6.62 -10.97
C ALA A 557 14.04 7.59 -9.77
N ALA A 558 14.26 7.10 -8.55
CA ALA A 558 14.46 7.92 -7.37
C ALA A 558 15.71 8.82 -7.47
N ASN A 559 16.78 8.33 -8.11
CA ASN A 559 18.00 9.11 -8.29
C ASN A 559 17.92 10.11 -9.46
N LEU A 560 17.16 9.80 -10.53
CA LEU A 560 17.04 10.67 -11.71
C LEU A 560 15.89 11.68 -11.60
N LEU A 561 14.82 11.32 -10.90
CA LEU A 561 13.58 12.07 -10.77
C LEU A 561 13.09 12.00 -9.31
N PRO A 562 13.77 12.67 -8.36
CA PRO A 562 13.45 12.54 -6.93
C PRO A 562 12.04 13.01 -6.57
N LEU A 563 11.38 13.84 -7.38
CA LEU A 563 10.00 14.33 -7.21
C LEU A 563 9.77 15.08 -5.88
N VAL A 564 10.79 15.71 -5.33
CA VAL A 564 10.74 16.53 -4.08
C VAL A 564 10.40 17.97 -4.38
#